data_2c02aef1cf51b390bce93c08470f41a8
#
_entry.id   2c02aef1cf51b390bce93c08470f41a8
#
_cell.length_a   1.000
_cell.length_b   1.000
_cell.length_c   1.000
_cell.angle_alpha   90.00
_cell.angle_beta   90.00
_cell.angle_gamma   90.00
#
_symmetry.space_group_name_H-M   'P 1'
#
loop_
_entity.id
_entity.type
_entity.pdbx_description
1 polymer ?
#
loop_
_entity_poly.entity_id
_entity_poly.type
_entity_poly.pdbx_seq_one_letter_code
_entity_poly.pdbx_strand_id
1 'polypeptide(L)'
;MTPLADSARRRLLLAGASLAAWPLAARAAPAPQRVRASRTLMGTRVDVAAQGPDAESLQPAVDAAFARMSALAALMSHYEPTSQVCAIGLAAGVQPVEVAPELLQVLRMAREVARRTDGAFDPTVGALGLWHFDAPPSRLPAAAEIRRKLPSVDWRQLVLDERRQTAYLTQRGMRLDLGGIAKLSILQSGLDTLQAHGVRTALVNGGGDVVARSQRGDTPWRVGIRDPRQPQRLLATIDIRKGFVASSGDYERFFVQEGRRWHHVLDPRTGRPTEGVRGITLVADTLEAVNGLGTAGMVLGARAGRDLLQRTDGVESLIAAADGSLWMTGRLRARLAPVPA
;
A
#
# COMPACT_ATOMS: atom_id res chain seq x y z
N MET A 1 -40.80 -65.51 -78.11
CA MET A 1 -42.15 -65.18 -77.62
C MET A 1 -41.97 -64.32 -76.41
N THR A 2 -42.34 -63.14 -76.49
CA THR A 2 -42.45 -61.98 -75.50
C THR A 2 -43.23 -62.31 -74.24
N PRO A 3 -43.29 -61.53 -73.16
CA PRO A 3 -43.41 -60.06 -73.16
C PRO A 3 -42.62 -59.36 -71.97
N LEU A 4 -42.27 -58.13 -72.19
CA LEU A 4 -42.71 -56.86 -71.63
C LEU A 4 -42.93 -56.85 -70.06
N ALA A 5 -42.09 -56.10 -69.37
CA ALA A 5 -42.42 -55.46 -68.03
C ALA A 5 -41.89 -54.05 -67.94
N ASP A 6 -42.80 -53.17 -67.75
CA ASP A 6 -42.80 -51.77 -67.64
C ASP A 6 -42.04 -51.27 -66.40
N SER A 7 -41.14 -50.26 -66.45
CA SER A 7 -40.40 -49.67 -65.38
C SER A 7 -40.86 -48.25 -65.07
N ALA A 8 -41.70 -48.09 -64.11
CA ALA A 8 -42.09 -46.81 -63.55
C ALA A 8 -40.92 -46.09 -62.88
N ARG A 9 -40.42 -45.03 -63.45
CA ARG A 9 -39.45 -44.13 -62.85
C ARG A 9 -40.08 -43.23 -61.80
N ARG A 10 -39.83 -43.57 -60.53
CA ARG A 10 -40.07 -42.62 -59.40
C ARG A 10 -38.96 -41.57 -59.39
N ARG A 11 -39.28 -40.32 -59.72
CA ARG A 11 -38.43 -39.14 -59.49
C ARG A 11 -38.56 -38.75 -58.03
N LEU A 12 -37.52 -38.96 -57.22
CA LEU A 12 -37.36 -38.32 -55.91
C LEU A 12 -36.87 -36.88 -56.13
N LEU A 13 -37.72 -35.93 -55.79
CA LEU A 13 -37.35 -34.54 -55.63
C LEU A 13 -36.60 -34.39 -54.27
N LEU A 14 -35.30 -34.22 -54.33
CA LEU A 14 -34.50 -33.81 -53.21
C LEU A 14 -34.69 -32.27 -53.02
N ALA A 15 -35.55 -31.85 -52.09
CA ALA A 15 -35.60 -30.46 -51.63
C ALA A 15 -34.37 -30.20 -50.78
N GLY A 16 -33.37 -29.54 -51.35
CA GLY A 16 -32.21 -29.02 -50.64
C GLY A 16 -32.63 -27.88 -49.75
N ALA A 17 -32.68 -28.13 -48.40
CA ALA A 17 -32.77 -27.08 -47.43
C ALA A 17 -31.39 -26.38 -47.32
N SER A 18 -31.24 -25.26 -47.94
CA SER A 18 -30.09 -24.34 -47.75
C SER A 18 -30.20 -23.72 -46.39
N LEU A 19 -29.51 -24.26 -45.38
CA LEU A 19 -29.24 -23.62 -44.09
C LEU A 19 -28.33 -22.44 -44.39
N ALA A 20 -28.91 -21.22 -44.51
CA ALA A 20 -28.17 -19.98 -44.49
C ALA A 20 -27.50 -19.84 -43.13
N ALA A 21 -26.20 -20.19 -43.02
CA ALA A 21 -25.37 -19.87 -41.88
C ALA A 21 -25.23 -18.35 -41.83
N TRP A 22 -26.04 -17.69 -41.03
CA TRP A 22 -25.79 -16.29 -40.68
C TRP A 22 -24.46 -16.25 -39.90
N PRO A 23 -23.47 -15.49 -40.37
CA PRO A 23 -22.28 -15.29 -39.54
C PRO A 23 -22.75 -14.56 -38.29
N LEU A 24 -22.69 -15.24 -37.13
CA LEU A 24 -22.69 -14.56 -35.82
C LEU A 24 -21.43 -13.66 -35.85
N ALA A 25 -21.60 -12.42 -36.31
CA ALA A 25 -20.58 -11.41 -36.11
C ALA A 25 -20.35 -11.31 -34.61
N ALA A 26 -19.28 -11.94 -34.10
CA ALA A 26 -18.80 -11.75 -32.77
C ALA A 26 -18.54 -10.25 -32.59
N ARG A 27 -19.47 -9.57 -31.95
CA ARG A 27 -19.34 -8.15 -31.66
C ARG A 27 -18.12 -8.04 -30.78
N ALA A 28 -17.02 -7.50 -31.29
CA ALA A 28 -15.85 -7.21 -30.50
C ALA A 28 -16.31 -6.40 -29.29
N ALA A 29 -16.05 -6.90 -28.10
CA ALA A 29 -16.36 -6.17 -26.88
C ALA A 29 -15.69 -4.79 -26.98
N PRO A 30 -16.39 -3.71 -26.64
CA PRO A 30 -15.81 -2.37 -26.67
C PRO A 30 -14.54 -2.35 -25.81
N ALA A 31 -13.53 -1.62 -26.26
CA ALA A 31 -12.28 -1.48 -25.53
C ALA A 31 -12.58 -0.92 -24.12
N PRO A 32 -12.00 -1.49 -23.07
CA PRO A 32 -12.28 -1.06 -21.71
C PRO A 32 -11.89 0.41 -21.50
N GLN A 33 -12.79 1.17 -20.94
CA GLN A 33 -12.55 2.57 -20.58
C GLN A 33 -11.78 2.69 -19.27
N ARG A 34 -11.10 3.82 -19.10
CA ARG A 34 -10.35 4.12 -17.87
C ARG A 34 -10.83 5.42 -17.27
N VAL A 35 -11.12 5.37 -15.96
CA VAL A 35 -11.35 6.56 -15.14
C VAL A 35 -10.12 6.76 -14.25
N ARG A 36 -9.68 8.02 -14.14
CA ARG A 36 -8.63 8.43 -13.21
C ARG A 36 -9.16 9.58 -12.38
N ALA A 37 -8.96 9.49 -11.07
CA ALA A 37 -9.30 10.55 -10.13
C ALA A 37 -8.20 10.70 -9.08
N SER A 38 -8.04 11.92 -8.55
CA SER A 38 -7.03 12.24 -7.56
C SER A 38 -7.65 13.06 -6.44
N ARG A 39 -7.28 12.77 -5.19
CA ARG A 39 -7.64 13.58 -4.01
C ARG A 39 -6.44 13.64 -3.06
N THR A 40 -6.38 14.69 -2.25
CA THR A 40 -5.40 14.77 -1.16
C THR A 40 -5.95 14.03 0.06
N LEU A 41 -5.26 12.98 0.50
CA LEU A 41 -5.58 12.20 1.71
C LEU A 41 -4.26 11.86 2.42
N MET A 42 -4.28 11.72 3.74
CA MET A 42 -3.11 11.31 4.53
C MET A 42 -1.86 12.18 4.28
N GLY A 43 -2.05 13.46 4.01
CA GLY A 43 -0.97 14.40 3.72
C GLY A 43 -0.26 14.18 2.37
N THR A 44 -0.84 13.39 1.46
CA THR A 44 -0.28 13.12 0.13
C THR A 44 -1.36 13.10 -0.94
N ARG A 45 -0.95 13.13 -2.20
CA ARG A 45 -1.84 12.88 -3.33
C ARG A 45 -2.14 11.39 -3.41
N VAL A 46 -3.43 11.05 -3.47
CA VAL A 46 -3.94 9.69 -3.71
C VAL A 46 -4.60 9.66 -5.08
N ASP A 47 -4.09 8.79 -5.94
CA ASP A 47 -4.60 8.56 -7.30
C ASP A 47 -5.31 7.20 -7.35
N VAL A 48 -6.51 7.19 -7.95
CA VAL A 48 -7.25 5.98 -8.28
C VAL A 48 -7.34 5.88 -9.80
N ALA A 49 -6.97 4.73 -10.35
CA ALA A 49 -7.19 4.37 -11.74
C ALA A 49 -8.05 3.10 -11.78
N ALA A 50 -9.22 3.19 -12.39
CA ALA A 50 -10.16 2.09 -12.55
C ALA A 50 -10.41 1.82 -14.04
N GLN A 51 -10.58 0.55 -14.41
CA GLN A 51 -10.85 0.12 -15.77
C GLN A 51 -12.11 -0.74 -15.79
N GLY A 52 -13.01 -0.49 -16.75
CA GLY A 52 -14.29 -1.20 -16.90
C GLY A 52 -14.94 -0.95 -18.25
N PRO A 53 -16.16 -1.46 -18.45
CA PRO A 53 -16.84 -1.38 -19.74
C PRO A 53 -17.19 0.06 -20.14
N ASP A 54 -17.54 0.91 -19.20
CA ASP A 54 -17.91 2.31 -19.42
C ASP A 54 -17.48 3.20 -18.24
N ALA A 55 -17.29 4.49 -18.51
CA ALA A 55 -16.85 5.45 -17.50
C ALA A 55 -17.97 5.82 -16.49
N GLU A 56 -19.23 5.76 -16.89
CA GLU A 56 -20.35 6.15 -16.06
C GLU A 56 -20.54 5.18 -14.88
N SER A 57 -20.40 3.88 -15.13
CA SER A 57 -20.44 2.85 -14.10
C SER A 57 -19.24 2.88 -13.14
N LEU A 58 -18.08 3.40 -13.59
CA LEU A 58 -16.86 3.46 -12.79
C LEU A 58 -16.85 4.63 -11.78
N GLN A 59 -17.49 5.77 -12.10
CA GLN A 59 -17.38 6.97 -11.28
C GLN A 59 -17.96 6.78 -9.86
N PRO A 60 -19.14 6.18 -9.66
CA PRO A 60 -19.67 5.91 -8.31
C PRO A 60 -18.75 5.00 -7.48
N ALA A 61 -18.12 4.00 -8.11
CA ALA A 61 -17.17 3.11 -7.44
C ALA A 61 -15.92 3.86 -6.97
N VAL A 62 -15.40 4.76 -7.81
CA VAL A 62 -14.24 5.61 -7.49
C VAL A 62 -14.56 6.56 -6.35
N ASP A 63 -15.75 7.18 -6.35
CA ASP A 63 -16.18 8.08 -5.28
C ASP A 63 -16.38 7.33 -3.96
N ALA A 64 -16.98 6.15 -3.98
CA ALA A 64 -17.11 5.27 -2.82
C ALA A 64 -15.75 4.85 -2.25
N ALA A 65 -14.78 4.51 -3.12
CA ALA A 65 -13.41 4.18 -2.69
C ALA A 65 -12.73 5.36 -1.99
N PHE A 66 -12.85 6.58 -2.52
CA PHE A 66 -12.32 7.77 -1.85
C PHE A 66 -13.02 8.07 -0.53
N ALA A 67 -14.34 7.92 -0.46
CA ALA A 67 -15.10 8.11 0.78
C ALA A 67 -14.63 7.12 1.86
N ARG A 68 -14.45 5.84 1.49
CA ARG A 68 -13.95 4.82 2.41
C ARG A 68 -12.53 5.13 2.89
N MET A 69 -11.61 5.45 1.99
CA MET A 69 -10.24 5.82 2.35
C MET A 69 -10.21 7.06 3.26
N SER A 70 -11.04 8.07 2.98
CA SER A 70 -11.13 9.28 3.80
C SER A 70 -11.61 8.99 5.22
N ALA A 71 -12.64 8.16 5.38
CA ALA A 71 -13.15 7.76 6.69
C ALA A 71 -12.09 7.03 7.52
N LEU A 72 -11.35 6.09 6.91
CA LEU A 72 -10.29 5.37 7.60
C LEU A 72 -9.07 6.26 7.90
N ALA A 73 -8.75 7.20 7.02
CA ALA A 73 -7.67 8.16 7.25
C ALA A 73 -7.98 9.06 8.46
N ALA A 74 -9.21 9.54 8.59
CA ALA A 74 -9.66 10.32 9.75
C ALA A 74 -9.61 9.48 11.04
N LEU A 75 -10.09 8.23 10.98
CA LEU A 75 -10.10 7.29 12.11
C LEU A 75 -8.70 7.01 12.67
N MET A 76 -7.70 6.86 11.79
CA MET A 76 -6.33 6.41 12.10
C MET A 76 -5.31 7.53 12.19
N SER A 77 -5.72 8.78 12.03
CA SER A 77 -4.82 9.94 12.06
C SER A 77 -4.38 10.27 13.50
N HIS A 78 -3.08 10.44 13.71
CA HIS A 78 -2.58 11.00 14.97
C HIS A 78 -2.59 12.53 15.02
N TYR A 79 -2.96 13.19 13.91
CA TYR A 79 -3.13 14.65 13.80
C TYR A 79 -4.56 15.10 14.07
N GLU A 80 -5.54 14.22 13.85
CA GLU A 80 -6.97 14.53 14.01
C GLU A 80 -7.39 14.31 15.47
N PRO A 81 -7.70 15.35 16.24
CA PRO A 81 -8.01 15.22 17.67
C PRO A 81 -9.20 14.30 17.98
N THR A 82 -10.13 14.16 17.03
CA THR A 82 -11.35 13.34 17.16
C THR A 82 -11.13 11.89 16.72
N SER A 83 -9.93 11.55 16.26
CA SER A 83 -9.60 10.18 15.82
C SER A 83 -9.56 9.18 16.98
N GLN A 84 -9.80 7.92 16.68
CA GLN A 84 -9.64 6.85 17.66
C GLN A 84 -8.18 6.67 18.10
N VAL A 85 -7.20 6.92 17.22
CA VAL A 85 -5.78 6.90 17.56
C VAL A 85 -5.45 7.95 18.62
N CYS A 86 -5.96 9.17 18.48
CA CYS A 86 -5.83 10.20 19.52
C CYS A 86 -6.56 9.83 20.80
N ALA A 87 -7.75 9.26 20.74
CA ALA A 87 -8.50 8.80 21.92
C ALA A 87 -7.72 7.75 22.72
N ILE A 88 -7.07 6.78 22.04
CA ILE A 88 -6.20 5.79 22.71
C ILE A 88 -5.04 6.48 23.44
N GLY A 89 -4.41 7.47 22.80
CA GLY A 89 -3.31 8.24 23.41
C GLY A 89 -3.75 9.08 24.62
N LEU A 90 -4.96 9.67 24.56
CA LEU A 90 -5.54 10.44 25.68
C LEU A 90 -5.91 9.55 26.86
N ALA A 91 -6.37 8.31 26.61
CA ALA A 91 -6.71 7.33 27.64
C ALA A 91 -5.52 6.51 28.14
N ALA A 92 -4.31 6.76 27.64
CA ALA A 92 -3.10 6.01 28.00
C ALA A 92 -2.82 6.06 29.52
N GLY A 93 -2.63 4.88 30.12
CA GLY A 93 -2.44 4.71 31.57
C GLY A 93 -3.69 4.95 32.41
N VAL A 94 -4.88 5.04 31.79
CA VAL A 94 -6.17 5.25 32.47
C VAL A 94 -7.11 4.08 32.20
N GLN A 95 -7.48 3.85 30.90
CA GLN A 95 -8.46 2.81 30.55
C GLN A 95 -8.34 2.38 29.08
N PRO A 96 -8.81 1.17 28.73
CA PRO A 96 -9.00 0.75 27.34
C PRO A 96 -10.01 1.65 26.59
N VAL A 97 -9.79 1.79 25.28
CA VAL A 97 -10.69 2.51 24.36
C VAL A 97 -11.28 1.52 23.37
N GLU A 98 -12.58 1.57 23.18
CA GLU A 98 -13.27 0.83 22.11
C GLU A 98 -12.88 1.37 20.75
N VAL A 99 -12.56 0.48 19.80
CA VAL A 99 -12.04 0.85 18.49
C VAL A 99 -12.75 0.08 17.38
N ALA A 100 -12.83 0.72 16.21
CA ALA A 100 -13.36 0.06 15.01
C ALA A 100 -12.53 -1.17 14.63
N PRO A 101 -13.17 -2.22 14.06
CA PRO A 101 -12.49 -3.44 13.62
C PRO A 101 -11.29 -3.18 12.70
N GLU A 102 -11.39 -2.19 11.83
CA GLU A 102 -10.32 -1.81 10.89
C GLU A 102 -9.09 -1.24 11.63
N LEU A 103 -9.29 -0.41 12.64
CA LEU A 103 -8.18 0.08 13.46
C LEU A 103 -7.56 -1.05 14.28
N LEU A 104 -8.39 -1.92 14.86
CA LEU A 104 -7.90 -3.08 15.62
C LEU A 104 -7.04 -4.00 14.74
N GLN A 105 -7.44 -4.23 13.50
CA GLN A 105 -6.66 -5.00 12.52
C GLN A 105 -5.30 -4.34 12.23
N VAL A 106 -5.26 -3.03 12.01
CA VAL A 106 -4.00 -2.30 11.79
C VAL A 106 -3.12 -2.33 13.03
N LEU A 107 -3.68 -2.17 14.23
CA LEU A 107 -2.92 -2.25 15.49
C LEU A 107 -2.35 -3.65 15.74
N ARG A 108 -3.11 -4.70 15.42
CA ARG A 108 -2.62 -6.09 15.48
C ARG A 108 -1.45 -6.31 14.52
N MET A 109 -1.58 -5.85 13.29
CA MET A 109 -0.50 -5.90 12.29
C MET A 109 0.71 -5.10 12.77
N ALA A 110 0.53 -3.91 13.31
CA ALA A 110 1.60 -3.07 13.87
C ALA A 110 2.36 -3.78 14.98
N ARG A 111 1.65 -4.42 15.92
CA ARG A 111 2.25 -5.20 17.01
C ARG A 111 3.00 -6.43 16.49
N GLU A 112 2.49 -7.10 15.47
CA GLU A 112 3.18 -8.25 14.86
C GLU A 112 4.46 -7.81 14.13
N VAL A 113 4.43 -6.72 13.38
CA VAL A 113 5.64 -6.17 12.73
C VAL A 113 6.66 -5.74 13.79
N ALA A 114 6.23 -5.06 14.86
CA ALA A 114 7.10 -4.67 15.97
C ALA A 114 7.77 -5.90 16.60
N ARG A 115 7.03 -6.97 16.85
CA ARG A 115 7.55 -8.24 17.38
C ARG A 115 8.57 -8.88 16.45
N ARG A 116 8.27 -8.97 15.15
CA ARG A 116 9.15 -9.58 14.13
C ARG A 116 10.45 -8.80 13.91
N THR A 117 10.43 -7.50 14.16
CA THR A 117 11.57 -6.60 13.93
C THR A 117 12.26 -6.17 15.22
N ASP A 118 11.94 -6.83 16.34
CA ASP A 118 12.44 -6.50 17.69
C ASP A 118 12.36 -4.99 18.00
N GLY A 119 11.19 -4.39 17.69
CA GLY A 119 10.92 -2.98 17.94
C GLY A 119 11.63 -2.00 16.97
N ALA A 120 12.26 -2.47 15.90
CA ALA A 120 12.76 -1.54 14.87
C ALA A 120 11.59 -0.81 14.18
N PHE A 121 10.45 -1.45 14.02
CA PHE A 121 9.17 -0.78 13.84
C PHE A 121 8.45 -0.75 15.19
N ASP A 122 8.04 0.43 15.65
CA ASP A 122 7.27 0.58 16.88
C ASP A 122 6.14 1.60 16.70
N PRO A 123 4.85 1.18 16.78
CA PRO A 123 3.73 2.08 16.58
C PRO A 123 3.58 3.12 17.70
N THR A 124 4.28 2.95 18.84
CA THR A 124 4.23 3.87 19.98
C THR A 124 5.24 5.02 19.88
N VAL A 125 5.99 5.07 18.76
CA VAL A 125 6.95 6.16 18.44
C VAL A 125 6.30 7.54 18.44
N GLY A 126 4.98 7.62 18.32
CA GLY A 126 4.18 8.84 18.48
C GLY A 126 4.38 9.55 19.83
N ALA A 127 4.83 8.85 20.87
CA ALA A 127 5.20 9.44 22.15
C ALA A 127 6.35 10.45 22.04
N LEU A 128 7.20 10.31 21.02
CA LEU A 128 8.31 11.22 20.74
C LEU A 128 7.88 12.59 20.21
N GLY A 129 6.66 12.86 19.86
CA GLY A 129 6.01 14.09 19.37
C GLY A 129 6.75 15.45 19.51
N LEU A 130 8.09 15.43 19.46
CA LEU A 130 9.00 16.57 19.56
C LEU A 130 9.47 17.05 18.17
N TRP A 131 9.28 16.20 17.16
CA TRP A 131 9.76 16.44 15.80
C TRP A 131 8.63 16.96 14.92
N HIS A 132 8.90 18.07 14.22
CA HIS A 132 8.00 18.71 13.27
C HIS A 132 8.71 18.79 11.92
N PHE A 133 8.22 18.05 10.92
CA PHE A 133 8.90 17.90 9.63
C PHE A 133 8.26 18.73 8.50
N ASP A 134 7.14 19.40 8.75
CA ASP A 134 6.43 20.19 7.76
C ASP A 134 7.01 21.62 7.59
N ALA A 135 7.79 22.06 8.57
CA ALA A 135 8.56 23.30 8.52
C ALA A 135 9.83 23.16 9.38
N PRO A 136 10.93 23.85 9.04
CA PRO A 136 12.12 23.85 9.89
C PRO A 136 11.75 24.36 11.29
N PRO A 137 12.08 23.61 12.36
CA PRO A 137 11.84 24.07 13.72
C PRO A 137 12.83 25.19 14.09
N SER A 138 12.44 26.05 15.01
CA SER A 138 13.34 27.08 15.56
C SER A 138 14.57 26.47 16.27
N ARG A 139 14.41 25.25 16.80
CA ARG A 139 15.49 24.44 17.38
C ARG A 139 15.21 22.95 17.25
N LEU A 140 16.28 22.16 17.21
CA LEU A 140 16.18 20.70 17.30
C LEU A 140 15.77 20.30 18.73
N PRO A 141 15.04 19.17 18.91
CA PRO A 141 14.75 18.63 20.23
C PRO A 141 16.04 18.38 21.01
N ALA A 142 16.09 18.87 22.27
CA ALA A 142 17.24 18.65 23.12
C ALA A 142 17.36 17.16 23.51
N ALA A 143 18.59 16.66 23.64
CA ALA A 143 18.83 15.27 24.03
C ALA A 143 18.13 14.88 25.34
N ALA A 144 18.02 15.80 26.31
CA ALA A 144 17.31 15.58 27.57
C ALA A 144 15.78 15.43 27.36
N GLU A 145 15.19 16.17 26.42
CA GLU A 145 13.77 16.07 26.06
C GLU A 145 13.47 14.71 25.43
N ILE A 146 14.32 14.27 24.50
CA ILE A 146 14.22 12.95 23.88
C ILE A 146 14.34 11.86 24.94
N ARG A 147 15.39 11.87 25.78
CA ARG A 147 15.59 10.86 26.84
C ARG A 147 14.40 10.77 27.79
N ARG A 148 13.73 11.88 28.11
CA ARG A 148 12.54 11.87 28.96
C ARG A 148 11.34 11.19 28.31
N LYS A 149 11.25 11.22 26.97
CA LYS A 149 10.14 10.64 26.21
C LYS A 149 10.36 9.17 25.81
N LEU A 150 11.62 8.75 25.66
CA LEU A 150 11.96 7.38 25.24
C LEU A 150 11.30 6.27 26.05
N PRO A 151 11.16 6.33 27.39
CA PRO A 151 10.48 5.29 28.16
C PRO A 151 9.00 5.09 27.80
N SER A 152 8.38 6.06 27.10
CA SER A 152 7.00 5.94 26.60
C SER A 152 6.92 5.29 25.20
N VAL A 153 8.05 4.84 24.64
CA VAL A 153 8.10 4.10 23.37
C VAL A 153 8.39 2.64 23.68
N ASP A 154 7.33 1.83 23.70
CA ASP A 154 7.41 0.38 23.88
C ASP A 154 6.13 -0.28 23.38
N TRP A 155 6.19 -0.91 22.22
CA TRP A 155 5.08 -1.62 21.59
C TRP A 155 4.49 -2.74 22.46
N ARG A 156 5.27 -3.28 23.41
CA ARG A 156 4.82 -4.33 24.34
C ARG A 156 3.74 -3.82 25.29
N GLN A 157 3.68 -2.50 25.48
CA GLN A 157 2.69 -1.82 26.29
C GLN A 157 1.37 -1.53 25.54
N LEU A 158 1.27 -1.91 24.26
CA LEU A 158 0.03 -1.87 23.49
C LEU A 158 -0.75 -3.17 23.72
N VAL A 159 -1.81 -3.11 24.52
CA VAL A 159 -2.72 -4.22 24.81
C VAL A 159 -3.93 -4.15 23.90
N LEU A 160 -4.27 -5.26 23.23
CA LEU A 160 -5.43 -5.38 22.34
C LEU A 160 -6.34 -6.50 22.88
N ASP A 161 -7.63 -6.21 23.01
CA ASP A 161 -8.68 -7.19 23.33
C ASP A 161 -9.60 -7.32 22.11
N GLU A 162 -9.47 -8.43 21.37
CA GLU A 162 -10.24 -8.67 20.16
C GLU A 162 -11.73 -8.97 20.45
N ARG A 163 -12.04 -9.53 21.62
CA ARG A 163 -13.43 -9.81 22.01
C ARG A 163 -14.20 -8.56 22.35
N ARG A 164 -13.54 -7.63 23.06
CA ARG A 164 -14.11 -6.35 23.46
C ARG A 164 -13.90 -5.25 22.43
N GLN A 165 -13.13 -5.53 21.37
CA GLN A 165 -12.71 -4.54 20.37
C GLN A 165 -12.09 -3.30 21.02
N THR A 166 -11.14 -3.51 21.96
CA THR A 166 -10.48 -2.40 22.65
C THR A 166 -8.97 -2.40 22.43
N ALA A 167 -8.40 -1.19 22.50
CA ALA A 167 -6.96 -0.95 22.52
C ALA A 167 -6.58 -0.12 23.76
N TYR A 168 -5.45 -0.44 24.36
CA TYR A 168 -4.98 0.22 25.57
C TYR A 168 -3.46 0.40 25.54
N LEU A 169 -3.01 1.59 25.85
CA LEU A 169 -1.62 1.90 26.13
C LEU A 169 -1.46 1.96 27.66
N THR A 170 -0.64 1.08 28.22
CA THR A 170 -0.61 0.85 29.69
C THR A 170 0.05 1.98 30.48
N GLN A 171 0.83 2.86 29.83
CA GLN A 171 1.56 3.94 30.51
C GLN A 171 1.08 5.31 30.04
N ARG A 172 0.97 6.25 30.97
CA ARG A 172 0.69 7.66 30.66
C ARG A 172 1.77 8.27 29.78
N GLY A 173 1.36 9.09 28.82
CA GLY A 173 2.26 9.77 27.90
C GLY A 173 2.61 8.97 26.65
N MET A 174 2.23 7.69 26.58
CA MET A 174 2.31 6.93 25.33
C MET A 174 1.36 7.50 24.27
N ARG A 175 1.76 7.40 23.01
CA ARG A 175 0.96 7.82 21.84
C ARG A 175 1.28 6.93 20.66
N LEU A 176 0.29 6.65 19.85
CA LEU A 176 0.46 5.91 18.60
C LEU A 176 0.81 6.86 17.45
N ASP A 177 1.66 6.37 16.57
CA ASP A 177 1.87 6.88 15.21
C ASP A 177 1.78 5.69 14.24
N LEU A 178 0.75 5.69 13.41
CA LEU A 178 0.50 4.64 12.44
C LEU A 178 0.95 5.02 11.02
N GLY A 179 1.68 6.12 10.85
CA GLY A 179 2.12 6.63 9.54
C GLY A 179 2.91 5.61 8.71
N GLY A 180 3.68 4.74 9.36
CA GLY A 180 4.46 3.68 8.71
C GLY A 180 3.67 2.41 8.37
N ILE A 181 2.36 2.31 8.72
CA ILE A 181 1.58 1.08 8.54
C ILE A 181 0.14 1.30 8.08
N ALA A 182 -0.52 2.39 8.48
CA ALA A 182 -1.93 2.60 8.15
C ALA A 182 -2.16 2.88 6.65
N LYS A 183 -1.24 3.57 5.98
CA LYS A 183 -1.42 4.05 4.61
C LYS A 183 -1.77 2.93 3.63
N LEU A 184 -0.97 1.87 3.57
CA LEU A 184 -1.24 0.74 2.67
C LEU A 184 -2.56 0.02 3.00
N SER A 185 -2.91 -0.10 4.29
CA SER A 185 -4.20 -0.67 4.72
C SER A 185 -5.38 0.19 4.23
N ILE A 186 -5.25 1.50 4.28
CA ILE A 186 -6.25 2.44 3.78
C ILE A 186 -6.37 2.36 2.26
N LEU A 187 -5.26 2.32 1.52
CA LEU A 187 -5.26 2.16 0.05
C LEU A 187 -5.87 0.82 -0.36
N GLN A 188 -5.56 -0.27 0.38
CA GLN A 188 -6.17 -1.58 0.16
C GLN A 188 -7.68 -1.52 0.32
N SER A 189 -8.19 -0.84 1.37
CA SER A 189 -9.63 -0.71 1.57
C SER A 189 -10.32 0.04 0.42
N GLY A 190 -9.64 1.00 -0.19
CA GLY A 190 -10.10 1.67 -1.41
C GLY A 190 -10.19 0.71 -2.59
N LEU A 191 -9.17 -0.13 -2.80
CA LEU A 191 -9.18 -1.16 -3.83
C LEU A 191 -10.29 -2.20 -3.60
N ASP A 192 -10.49 -2.63 -2.35
CA ASP A 192 -11.55 -3.59 -1.98
C ASP A 192 -12.93 -2.99 -2.23
N THR A 193 -13.12 -1.69 -1.96
CA THR A 193 -14.36 -0.97 -2.26
C THR A 193 -14.63 -0.93 -3.77
N LEU A 194 -13.62 -0.65 -4.60
CA LEU A 194 -13.73 -0.73 -6.05
C LEU A 194 -14.18 -2.12 -6.50
N GLN A 195 -13.59 -3.17 -5.92
CA GLN A 195 -13.94 -4.57 -6.24
C GLN A 195 -15.37 -4.93 -5.81
N ALA A 196 -15.82 -4.46 -4.65
CA ALA A 196 -17.19 -4.65 -4.19
C ALA A 196 -18.23 -4.00 -5.13
N HIS A 197 -17.82 -2.93 -5.85
CA HIS A 197 -18.61 -2.29 -6.91
C HIS A 197 -18.39 -2.90 -8.30
N GLY A 198 -17.77 -4.09 -8.38
CA GLY A 198 -17.59 -4.81 -9.64
C GLY A 198 -16.37 -4.41 -10.47
N VAL A 199 -15.55 -3.44 -10.04
CA VAL A 199 -14.33 -3.01 -10.74
C VAL A 199 -13.23 -4.04 -10.49
N ARG A 200 -12.86 -4.80 -11.52
CA ARG A 200 -11.90 -5.91 -11.41
C ARG A 200 -10.46 -5.53 -11.73
N THR A 201 -10.27 -4.41 -12.43
CA THR A 201 -8.95 -3.89 -12.82
C THR A 201 -8.82 -2.47 -12.31
N ALA A 202 -8.03 -2.30 -11.27
CA ALA A 202 -7.79 -1.00 -10.63
C ALA A 202 -6.42 -0.91 -9.98
N LEU A 203 -5.97 0.33 -9.80
CA LEU A 203 -4.77 0.71 -9.07
C LEU A 203 -5.09 1.89 -8.17
N VAL A 204 -4.61 1.84 -6.93
CA VAL A 204 -4.63 2.96 -5.98
C VAL A 204 -3.20 3.27 -5.60
N ASN A 205 -2.79 4.53 -5.77
CA ASN A 205 -1.46 5.03 -5.43
C ASN A 205 -1.57 6.18 -4.43
N GLY A 206 -0.87 6.09 -3.31
CA GLY A 206 -0.80 7.12 -2.29
C GLY A 206 0.64 7.51 -1.99
N GLY A 207 1.17 8.55 -2.67
CA GLY A 207 2.53 9.05 -2.42
C GLY A 207 3.65 8.07 -2.76
N GLY A 208 3.42 7.12 -3.68
CA GLY A 208 4.39 6.09 -4.06
C GLY A 208 4.13 4.72 -3.44
N ASP A 209 3.24 4.61 -2.45
CA ASP A 209 2.68 3.33 -2.02
C ASP A 209 1.55 2.95 -2.99
N VAL A 210 1.63 1.76 -3.56
CA VAL A 210 0.70 1.29 -4.60
C VAL A 210 0.09 -0.03 -4.19
N VAL A 211 -1.22 -0.14 -4.40
CA VAL A 211 -1.93 -1.41 -4.44
C VAL A 211 -2.62 -1.54 -5.79
N ALA A 212 -2.48 -2.69 -6.43
CA ALA A 212 -2.99 -2.91 -7.77
C ALA A 212 -3.61 -4.29 -7.94
N ARG A 213 -4.60 -4.34 -8.82
CA ARG A 213 -5.18 -5.58 -9.32
C ARG A 213 -5.58 -5.42 -10.78
N SER A 214 -5.23 -6.43 -11.59
CA SER A 214 -5.70 -6.58 -12.97
C SER A 214 -6.41 -7.91 -13.12
N GLN A 215 -7.55 -7.93 -13.80
CA GLN A 215 -8.24 -9.16 -14.17
C GLN A 215 -7.35 -9.98 -15.12
N ARG A 216 -7.55 -11.29 -15.11
CA ARG A 216 -6.87 -12.18 -16.07
C ARG A 216 -7.26 -11.77 -17.51
N GLY A 217 -6.25 -11.57 -18.36
CA GLY A 217 -6.43 -11.08 -19.73
C GLY A 217 -6.13 -9.59 -19.91
N ASP A 218 -6.28 -8.78 -18.85
CA ASP A 218 -5.94 -7.36 -18.90
C ASP A 218 -4.43 -7.13 -18.86
N THR A 219 -4.00 -5.95 -19.29
CA THR A 219 -2.61 -5.51 -19.17
C THR A 219 -2.26 -5.27 -17.70
N PRO A 220 -1.08 -5.72 -17.21
CA PRO A 220 -0.59 -5.35 -15.89
C PRO A 220 -0.45 -3.82 -15.75
N TRP A 221 -0.51 -3.35 -14.51
CA TRP A 221 -0.20 -1.96 -14.19
C TRP A 221 1.30 -1.73 -14.19
N ARG A 222 1.77 -0.78 -14.98
CA ARG A 222 3.16 -0.35 -14.95
C ARG A 222 3.38 0.69 -13.86
N VAL A 223 4.17 0.33 -12.85
CA VAL A 223 4.48 1.15 -11.68
C VAL A 223 5.92 1.63 -11.76
N GLY A 224 6.14 2.94 -11.59
CA GLY A 224 7.48 3.52 -11.51
C GLY A 224 8.08 3.32 -10.13
N ILE A 225 9.33 2.84 -10.09
CA ILE A 225 10.15 2.80 -8.88
C ILE A 225 10.95 4.09 -8.83
N ARG A 226 10.69 4.93 -7.82
CA ARG A 226 11.39 6.20 -7.63
C ARG A 226 12.85 5.96 -7.24
N ASP A 227 13.76 6.79 -7.75
CA ASP A 227 15.14 6.77 -7.29
C ASP A 227 15.25 7.54 -5.96
N PRO A 228 15.53 6.87 -4.83
CA PRO A 228 15.62 7.55 -3.54
C PRO A 228 16.77 8.56 -3.45
N ARG A 229 17.77 8.45 -4.34
CA ARG A 229 18.89 9.38 -4.44
C ARG A 229 18.53 10.66 -5.20
N GLN A 230 17.59 10.53 -6.15
CA GLN A 230 17.05 11.60 -6.99
C GLN A 230 15.52 11.45 -7.08
N PRO A 231 14.75 11.88 -6.04
CA PRO A 231 13.31 11.58 -5.92
C PRO A 231 12.44 12.12 -7.06
N GLN A 232 12.99 13.00 -7.88
CA GLN A 232 12.31 13.53 -9.08
C GLN A 232 12.44 12.59 -10.30
N ARG A 233 13.22 11.52 -10.20
CA ARG A 233 13.48 10.56 -11.28
C ARG A 233 12.99 9.18 -10.90
N LEU A 234 12.63 8.41 -11.92
CA LEU A 234 12.40 6.98 -11.77
C LEU A 234 13.71 6.23 -11.98
N LEU A 235 13.96 5.24 -11.13
CA LEU A 235 15.06 4.31 -11.27
C LEU A 235 14.75 3.24 -12.33
N ALA A 236 13.52 2.75 -12.30
CA ALA A 236 13.03 1.67 -13.16
C ALA A 236 11.50 1.64 -13.16
N THR A 237 10.93 0.74 -13.94
CA THR A 237 9.50 0.39 -13.88
C THR A 237 9.33 -1.09 -13.56
N ILE A 238 8.17 -1.45 -12.99
CA ILE A 238 7.77 -2.82 -12.73
C ILE A 238 6.30 -3.04 -13.12
N ASP A 239 6.02 -4.18 -13.73
CA ASP A 239 4.65 -4.56 -14.07
C ASP A 239 4.03 -5.33 -12.89
N ILE A 240 2.91 -4.82 -12.36
CA ILE A 240 2.15 -5.39 -11.24
C ILE A 240 0.77 -5.81 -11.74
N ARG A 241 0.50 -7.11 -11.68
CA ARG A 241 -0.83 -7.65 -11.98
C ARG A 241 -1.73 -7.70 -10.74
N LYS A 242 -1.15 -8.07 -9.61
CA LYS A 242 -1.77 -8.09 -8.28
C LYS A 242 -0.68 -7.86 -7.25
N GLY A 243 -0.96 -7.08 -6.21
CA GLY A 243 -0.05 -6.90 -5.08
C GLY A 243 0.24 -5.45 -4.76
N PHE A 244 1.35 -5.26 -4.07
CA PHE A 244 1.74 -4.02 -3.42
C PHE A 244 3.13 -3.59 -3.86
N VAL A 245 3.32 -2.28 -3.99
CA VAL A 245 4.63 -1.63 -3.97
C VAL A 245 4.60 -0.66 -2.80
N ALA A 246 5.46 -0.88 -1.82
CA ALA A 246 5.61 -0.03 -0.64
C ALA A 246 6.92 0.73 -0.72
N SER A 247 6.91 2.02 -0.40
CA SER A 247 8.10 2.86 -0.45
C SER A 247 8.26 3.63 0.86
N SER A 248 9.43 3.52 1.46
CA SER A 248 9.83 4.33 2.61
C SER A 248 11.08 5.12 2.24
N GLY A 249 11.14 6.41 2.60
CA GLY A 249 12.28 7.24 2.22
C GLY A 249 12.49 8.45 3.11
N ASP A 250 13.75 8.87 3.23
CA ASP A 250 14.18 10.04 3.99
C ASP A 250 13.81 11.38 3.32
N TYR A 251 13.25 11.32 2.11
CA TYR A 251 12.93 12.43 1.23
C TYR A 251 11.44 12.82 1.22
N GLU A 252 10.57 12.06 1.89
CA GLU A 252 9.13 12.33 1.88
C GLU A 252 8.76 13.52 2.79
N ARG A 253 9.21 13.50 4.04
CA ARG A 253 9.00 14.57 5.00
C ARG A 253 10.31 14.83 5.74
N PHE A 254 10.93 15.97 5.52
CA PHE A 254 12.21 16.35 6.10
C PHE A 254 12.43 17.84 6.07
N PHE A 255 13.37 18.30 6.88
CA PHE A 255 14.00 19.61 6.74
C PHE A 255 15.52 19.46 6.76
N VAL A 256 16.24 20.49 6.30
CA VAL A 256 17.70 20.53 6.34
C VAL A 256 18.13 21.62 7.31
N GLN A 257 18.98 21.27 8.27
CA GLN A 257 19.56 22.20 9.23
C GLN A 257 21.05 21.83 9.44
N GLU A 258 21.94 22.82 9.36
CA GLU A 258 23.40 22.63 9.49
C GLU A 258 23.95 21.59 8.50
N GLY A 259 23.47 21.59 7.25
CA GLY A 259 23.87 20.64 6.20
C GLY A 259 23.37 19.21 6.40
N ARG A 260 22.68 18.91 7.48
CA ARG A 260 22.12 17.60 7.78
C ARG A 260 20.64 17.55 7.49
N ARG A 261 20.17 16.43 6.89
CA ARG A 261 18.76 16.13 6.69
C ARG A 261 18.19 15.48 7.96
N TRP A 262 17.07 16.03 8.42
CA TRP A 262 16.27 15.52 9.53
C TRP A 262 14.93 15.08 8.97
N HIS A 263 14.59 13.81 9.04
CA HIS A 263 13.41 13.24 8.39
C HIS A 263 12.55 12.45 9.38
N HIS A 264 11.31 12.15 8.96
CA HIS A 264 10.24 11.65 9.81
C HIS A 264 10.40 10.19 10.27
N VAL A 265 11.27 9.39 9.68
CA VAL A 265 11.51 8.01 10.13
C VAL A 265 12.42 8.05 11.35
N LEU A 266 11.83 7.85 12.53
CA LEU A 266 12.55 7.88 13.80
C LEU A 266 12.98 6.48 14.22
N ASP A 267 14.17 6.33 14.76
CA ASP A 267 14.61 5.12 15.48
C ASP A 267 13.95 5.11 16.86
N PRO A 268 13.09 4.14 17.18
CA PRO A 268 12.40 4.05 18.48
C PRO A 268 13.34 3.94 19.67
N ARG A 269 14.56 3.45 19.47
CA ARG A 269 15.57 3.25 20.51
C ARG A 269 16.33 4.54 20.87
N THR A 270 16.46 5.44 19.91
CA THR A 270 17.23 6.68 20.09
C THR A 270 16.34 7.92 20.11
N GLY A 271 15.12 7.83 19.56
CA GLY A 271 14.21 8.95 19.37
C GLY A 271 14.66 9.97 18.33
N ARG A 272 15.62 9.60 17.47
CA ARG A 272 16.21 10.46 16.44
C ARG A 272 15.89 9.91 15.04
N PRO A 273 15.87 10.78 14.00
CA PRO A 273 15.84 10.33 12.62
C PRO A 273 16.94 9.29 12.32
N THR A 274 16.58 8.28 11.54
CA THR A 274 17.51 7.19 11.16
C THR A 274 18.59 7.70 10.21
N GLU A 275 19.65 6.90 10.05
CA GLU A 275 20.79 7.20 9.18
C GLU A 275 21.14 5.98 8.33
N GLY A 276 21.94 6.19 7.28
CA GLY A 276 22.52 5.10 6.50
C GLY A 276 21.65 4.55 5.37
N VAL A 277 20.33 4.85 5.35
CA VAL A 277 19.42 4.44 4.28
C VAL A 277 18.63 5.64 3.76
N ARG A 278 18.67 5.85 2.43
CA ARG A 278 17.88 6.89 1.74
C ARG A 278 16.46 6.46 1.49
N GLY A 279 16.27 5.18 1.17
CA GLY A 279 14.95 4.64 0.91
C GLY A 279 14.96 3.15 0.67
N ILE A 280 13.78 2.57 0.88
CA ILE A 280 13.50 1.15 0.67
C ILE A 280 12.25 1.04 -0.18
N THR A 281 12.29 0.21 -1.21
CA THR A 281 11.11 -0.21 -1.97
C THR A 281 10.90 -1.70 -1.79
N LEU A 282 9.67 -2.08 -1.47
CA LEU A 282 9.23 -3.46 -1.28
C LEU A 282 8.13 -3.80 -2.27
N VAL A 283 8.16 -5.02 -2.80
CA VAL A 283 7.12 -5.55 -3.68
C VAL A 283 6.68 -6.90 -3.15
N ALA A 284 5.39 -7.13 -2.97
CA ALA A 284 4.83 -8.41 -2.57
C ALA A 284 3.36 -8.56 -2.99
N ASP A 285 2.83 -9.79 -2.90
CA ASP A 285 1.46 -10.11 -3.26
C ASP A 285 0.44 -9.84 -2.14
N THR A 286 0.91 -9.71 -0.89
CA THR A 286 0.06 -9.51 0.29
C THR A 286 0.48 -8.28 1.09
N LEU A 287 -0.49 -7.66 1.75
CA LEU A 287 -0.29 -6.49 2.60
C LEU A 287 0.64 -6.80 3.77
N GLU A 288 0.40 -7.92 4.44
CA GLU A 288 1.13 -8.36 5.64
C GLU A 288 2.62 -8.58 5.38
N ALA A 289 2.97 -8.90 4.13
CA ALA A 289 4.36 -9.14 3.76
C ALA A 289 5.19 -7.85 3.66
N VAL A 290 4.57 -6.70 3.33
CA VAL A 290 5.30 -5.43 3.10
C VAL A 290 5.06 -4.39 4.17
N ASN A 291 3.89 -4.43 4.83
CA ASN A 291 3.44 -3.33 5.67
C ASN A 291 4.35 -3.14 6.90
N GLY A 292 4.83 -1.93 7.12
CA GLY A 292 5.75 -1.58 8.22
C GLY A 292 7.21 -2.02 8.03
N LEU A 293 7.51 -2.96 7.13
CA LEU A 293 8.87 -3.48 6.95
C LEU A 293 9.84 -2.46 6.34
N GLY A 294 9.36 -1.57 5.47
CA GLY A 294 10.19 -0.50 4.91
C GLY A 294 10.71 0.42 6.01
N THR A 295 9.85 0.83 6.94
CA THR A 295 10.23 1.63 8.11
C THR A 295 11.21 0.87 9.00
N ALA A 296 10.93 -0.41 9.32
CA ALA A 296 11.86 -1.24 10.11
C ALA A 296 13.23 -1.37 9.45
N GLY A 297 13.27 -1.59 8.13
CA GLY A 297 14.51 -1.68 7.36
C GLY A 297 15.33 -0.40 7.39
N MET A 298 14.69 0.78 7.33
CA MET A 298 15.36 2.08 7.49
C MET A 298 15.94 2.25 8.89
N VAL A 299 15.21 1.83 9.93
CA VAL A 299 15.69 1.87 11.34
C VAL A 299 16.88 0.95 11.56
N LEU A 300 16.85 -0.25 11.00
CA LEU A 300 17.94 -1.22 11.11
C LEU A 300 19.20 -0.82 10.33
N GLY A 301 19.06 0.08 9.36
CA GLY A 301 20.16 0.49 8.49
C GLY A 301 20.45 -0.50 7.36
N ALA A 302 21.39 -0.17 6.48
CA ALA A 302 21.58 -0.88 5.22
C ALA A 302 21.94 -2.37 5.39
N ARG A 303 22.75 -2.75 6.36
CA ARG A 303 23.19 -4.13 6.58
C ARG A 303 22.10 -4.98 7.24
N ALA A 304 21.66 -4.60 8.44
CA ALA A 304 20.68 -5.39 9.18
C ALA A 304 19.28 -5.31 8.52
N GLY A 305 18.93 -4.19 7.89
CA GLY A 305 17.73 -4.07 7.07
C GLY A 305 17.75 -5.03 5.88
N ARG A 306 18.88 -5.15 5.17
CA ARG A 306 19.04 -6.16 4.12
C ARG A 306 18.84 -7.57 4.66
N ASP A 307 19.47 -7.91 5.79
CA ASP A 307 19.36 -9.22 6.41
C ASP A 307 17.91 -9.56 6.83
N LEU A 308 17.15 -8.57 7.32
CA LEU A 308 15.72 -8.71 7.59
C LEU A 308 14.94 -9.02 6.30
N LEU A 309 15.14 -8.21 5.26
CA LEU A 309 14.37 -8.31 4.02
C LEU A 309 14.69 -9.58 3.23
N GLN A 310 15.94 -10.06 3.26
CA GLN A 310 16.33 -11.32 2.65
C GLN A 310 15.69 -12.56 3.30
N ARG A 311 15.40 -12.48 4.61
CA ARG A 311 14.76 -13.58 5.36
C ARG A 311 13.23 -13.49 5.37
N THR A 312 12.66 -12.43 4.78
CA THR A 312 11.21 -12.28 4.70
C THR A 312 10.70 -12.90 3.40
N ASP A 313 9.99 -14.01 3.54
CA ASP A 313 9.42 -14.73 2.41
C ASP A 313 8.40 -13.88 1.64
N GLY A 314 8.38 -14.05 0.32
CA GLY A 314 7.42 -13.37 -0.56
C GLY A 314 7.67 -11.88 -0.77
N VAL A 315 8.76 -11.31 -0.22
CA VAL A 315 9.12 -9.89 -0.39
C VAL A 315 10.28 -9.73 -1.34
N GLU A 316 10.09 -8.94 -2.37
CA GLU A 316 11.15 -8.44 -3.24
C GLU A 316 11.51 -7.02 -2.80
N SER A 317 12.81 -6.71 -2.72
CA SER A 317 13.27 -5.51 -2.03
C SER A 317 14.37 -4.78 -2.79
N LEU A 318 14.34 -3.44 -2.69
CA LEU A 318 15.44 -2.53 -3.06
C LEU A 318 15.78 -1.66 -1.86
N ILE A 319 17.06 -1.53 -1.55
CA ILE A 319 17.61 -0.58 -0.56
C ILE A 319 18.56 0.37 -1.28
N ALA A 320 18.33 1.67 -1.12
CA ALA A 320 19.26 2.73 -1.49
C ALA A 320 19.94 3.23 -0.22
N ALA A 321 21.23 2.97 -0.08
CA ALA A 321 22.01 3.42 1.07
C ALA A 321 22.44 4.89 0.93
N ALA A 322 22.82 5.49 2.06
CA ALA A 322 23.24 6.89 2.10
C ALA A 322 24.54 7.17 1.33
N ASP A 323 25.42 6.17 1.17
CA ASP A 323 26.63 6.22 0.36
C ASP A 323 26.38 6.16 -1.16
N GLY A 324 25.12 6.06 -1.59
CA GLY A 324 24.70 5.97 -2.99
C GLY A 324 24.65 4.56 -3.54
N SER A 325 25.07 3.55 -2.77
CA SER A 325 24.97 2.14 -3.20
C SER A 325 23.52 1.66 -3.26
N LEU A 326 23.25 0.75 -4.20
CA LEU A 326 21.94 0.10 -4.37
C LEU A 326 22.09 -1.40 -4.16
N TRP A 327 21.28 -1.93 -3.29
CA TRP A 327 21.11 -3.36 -3.15
C TRP A 327 19.67 -3.75 -3.51
N MET A 328 19.49 -4.90 -4.14
CA MET A 328 18.17 -5.46 -4.44
C MET A 328 18.20 -6.98 -4.50
N THR A 329 17.05 -7.59 -4.21
CA THR A 329 16.85 -9.03 -4.38
C THR A 329 16.96 -9.43 -5.85
N GLY A 330 17.42 -10.65 -6.12
CA GLY A 330 17.57 -11.16 -7.49
C GLY A 330 16.24 -11.19 -8.26
N ARG A 331 15.15 -11.54 -7.59
CA ARG A 331 13.80 -11.55 -8.20
C ARG A 331 13.38 -10.15 -8.62
N LEU A 332 13.54 -9.14 -7.75
CA LEU A 332 13.19 -7.76 -8.10
C LEU A 332 14.00 -7.31 -9.33
N ARG A 333 15.32 -7.55 -9.31
CA ARG A 333 16.21 -7.17 -10.42
C ARG A 333 15.75 -7.75 -11.76
N ALA A 334 15.30 -9.01 -11.77
CA ALA A 334 14.80 -9.67 -12.98
C ALA A 334 13.46 -9.12 -13.51
N ARG A 335 12.68 -8.45 -12.66
CA ARG A 335 11.37 -7.88 -13.00
C ARG A 335 11.42 -6.41 -13.40
N LEU A 336 12.51 -5.71 -13.03
CA LEU A 336 12.65 -4.28 -13.36
C LEU A 336 12.89 -4.08 -14.85
N ALA A 337 12.17 -3.14 -15.43
CA ALA A 337 12.36 -2.67 -16.79
C ALA A 337 12.92 -1.24 -16.80
N PRO A 338 13.69 -0.86 -17.82
CA PRO A 338 14.10 0.53 -18.01
C PRO A 338 12.90 1.49 -18.02
N VAL A 339 13.15 2.72 -17.60
CA VAL A 339 12.15 3.80 -17.74
C VAL A 339 11.98 4.07 -19.22
N PRO A 340 10.77 4.04 -19.77
CA PRO A 340 10.54 4.47 -21.14
C PRO A 340 11.05 5.90 -21.38
N ALA A 341 11.67 6.12 -22.54
CA ALA A 341 12.17 7.43 -22.94
C ALA A 341 11.04 8.47 -23.08
#